data_91bc8bff7b1027ff7c822a56a82b1c1e
#
_entry.id   91bc8bff7b1027ff7c822a56a82b1c1e
#
_cell.length_a   1.000
_cell.length_b   1.000
_cell.length_c   1.000
_cell.angle_alpha   90.00
_cell.angle_beta   90.00
_cell.angle_gamma   90.00
#
_symmetry.space_group_name_H-M   'P 1'
#
loop_
_entity.id
_entity.type
_entity.pdbx_description
1 polymer ?
#
loop_
_entity_poly.entity_id
_entity_poly.type
_entity_poly.pdbx_seq_one_letter_code
_entity_poly.pdbx_strand_id
1 'polypeptide(L)'
;MSDEQQATPVFQIQRVYLKDLSLEQPNSPAILTSTEQPSVDIQLGVGMEQVADGIVEVTVTATVTTKIEDKVVFLVEAKQAGIFEARHLPEDQMGPIIGIACPQIIYPYLRGNVADVIQRAGFPPVHLAEINFQAMYEQQQQQAAASVQ
;
A
#
# COMPACT_ATOMS: atom_id res chain seq x y z
N MET A 1 1.72 -10.72 -43.18
CA MET A 1 1.60 -10.64 -42.88
C MET A 1 1.70 -10.48 -41.96
N SER A 2 1.75 -10.28 -41.61
CA SER A 2 1.78 -10.13 -40.95
C SER A 2 1.82 -10.02 -39.84
N ASP A 3 1.97 -10.32 -39.58
CA ASP A 3 2.38 -10.34 -38.78
C ASP A 3 2.26 -9.58 -37.92
N GLU A 4 2.12 -9.07 -38.16
CA GLU A 4 1.69 -8.22 -37.37
C GLU A 4 0.88 -8.68 -36.42
N GLN A 5 1.10 -9.56 -35.99
CA GLN A 5 0.68 -9.98 -34.83
C GLN A 5 1.00 -9.04 -33.83
N GLN A 6 0.32 -7.98 -33.85
CA GLN A 6 0.36 -7.15 -32.73
C GLN A 6 0.01 -7.98 -31.58
N ALA A 7 0.95 -8.29 -30.78
CA ALA A 7 0.71 -9.06 -29.59
C ALA A 7 -0.39 -8.40 -28.77
N THR A 8 -1.31 -9.20 -28.29
CA THR A 8 -2.45 -8.73 -27.51
C THR A 8 -1.97 -8.17 -26.18
N PRO A 9 -2.41 -6.98 -25.79
CA PRO A 9 -2.09 -6.46 -24.47
C PRO A 9 -2.65 -7.36 -23.37
N VAL A 10 -1.86 -7.57 -22.33
CA VAL A 10 -2.25 -8.40 -21.18
C VAL A 10 -2.01 -7.59 -19.92
N PHE A 11 -3.02 -7.47 -19.09
CA PHE A 11 -2.89 -6.96 -17.74
C PHE A 11 -3.81 -7.77 -16.87
N GLN A 12 -3.24 -8.55 -15.96
CA GLN A 12 -4.05 -9.35 -15.05
C GLN A 12 -3.32 -9.58 -13.76
N ILE A 13 -4.11 -9.73 -12.71
CA ILE A 13 -3.56 -10.02 -11.40
C ILE A 13 -3.38 -11.52 -11.27
N GLN A 14 -2.23 -11.93 -10.79
CA GLN A 14 -1.94 -13.34 -10.58
C GLN A 14 -2.12 -13.73 -9.12
N ARG A 15 -1.84 -12.80 -8.19
CA ARG A 15 -1.89 -13.12 -6.78
C ARG A 15 -1.92 -11.86 -5.96
N VAL A 16 -2.74 -11.86 -4.91
CA VAL A 16 -2.71 -10.81 -3.87
C VAL A 16 -2.32 -11.51 -2.58
N TYR A 17 -1.39 -10.93 -1.84
CA TYR A 17 -0.93 -11.58 -0.62
C TYR A 17 -0.43 -10.56 0.39
N LEU A 18 -0.53 -10.96 1.66
CA LEU A 18 0.03 -10.15 2.74
C LEU A 18 1.52 -10.47 2.83
N LYS A 19 2.34 -9.46 2.54
CA LYS A 19 3.76 -9.67 2.44
C LYS A 19 4.44 -9.57 3.80
N ASP A 20 3.97 -8.64 4.63
CA ASP A 20 4.55 -8.44 5.95
C ASP A 20 3.53 -7.75 6.84
N LEU A 21 3.52 -8.11 8.11
CA LEU A 21 2.59 -7.52 9.06
C LEU A 21 3.21 -7.59 10.44
N SER A 22 3.29 -6.44 11.11
CA SER A 22 3.79 -6.40 12.48
C SER A 22 2.92 -5.49 13.32
N LEU A 23 2.80 -5.82 14.59
CA LEU A 23 2.10 -5.00 15.58
C LEU A 23 2.90 -5.04 16.87
N GLU A 24 3.12 -3.87 17.44
CA GLU A 24 3.84 -3.74 18.71
C GLU A 24 3.04 -2.88 19.66
N GLN A 25 3.04 -3.24 20.92
CA GLN A 25 2.46 -2.45 22.00
C GLN A 25 3.54 -2.23 23.05
N PRO A 26 4.46 -1.27 22.79
CA PRO A 26 5.68 -1.17 23.62
C PRO A 26 5.43 -0.67 25.03
N ASN A 27 4.29 -0.02 25.29
CA ASN A 27 4.01 0.55 26.60
C ASN A 27 2.83 -0.13 27.31
N SER A 28 2.43 -1.31 26.83
CA SER A 28 1.44 -2.11 27.53
C SER A 28 2.13 -2.78 28.75
N PRO A 29 1.42 -3.07 29.80
CA PRO A 29 -0.01 -2.81 29.98
C PRO A 29 -0.34 -1.43 30.54
N ALA A 30 0.66 -0.67 31.00
CA ALA A 30 0.39 0.57 31.75
C ALA A 30 -0.43 1.57 30.94
N ILE A 31 -0.10 1.73 29.66
CA ILE A 31 -0.77 2.73 28.85
C ILE A 31 -2.23 2.37 28.59
N LEU A 32 -2.58 1.10 28.75
CA LEU A 32 -3.97 0.66 28.51
C LEU A 32 -4.95 1.15 29.57
N THR A 33 -4.43 1.66 30.69
CA THR A 33 -5.29 2.22 31.75
C THR A 33 -5.53 3.71 31.58
N SER A 34 -4.93 4.32 30.57
CA SER A 34 -5.10 5.76 30.35
C SER A 34 -6.49 6.06 29.81
N THR A 35 -7.05 7.18 30.24
CA THR A 35 -8.33 7.66 29.71
C THR A 35 -8.15 8.82 28.73
N GLU A 36 -6.88 9.14 28.41
CA GLU A 36 -6.61 10.26 27.49
C GLU A 36 -6.91 9.83 26.06
N GLN A 37 -7.24 10.82 25.24
CA GLN A 37 -7.58 10.59 23.85
C GLN A 37 -6.30 10.36 23.05
N PRO A 38 -6.17 9.24 22.36
CA PRO A 38 -4.98 9.01 21.56
C PRO A 38 -5.03 9.78 20.25
N SER A 39 -3.86 10.02 19.69
CA SER A 39 -3.72 10.56 18.34
C SER A 39 -3.20 9.46 17.43
N VAL A 40 -3.66 9.49 16.17
CA VAL A 40 -3.33 8.47 15.18
C VAL A 40 -2.61 9.12 14.02
N ASP A 41 -1.45 8.58 13.67
CA ASP A 41 -0.72 9.00 12.49
C ASP A 41 -0.67 7.85 11.50
N ILE A 42 -0.99 8.12 10.24
CA ILE A 42 -1.03 7.10 9.20
C ILE A 42 -0.17 7.55 8.05
N GLN A 43 0.77 6.68 7.64
CA GLN A 43 1.61 6.92 6.49
C GLN A 43 1.41 5.79 5.50
N LEU A 44 1.37 6.13 4.21
CA LEU A 44 1.17 5.17 3.15
C LEU A 44 2.27 5.32 2.11
N GLY A 45 2.67 4.20 1.55
CA GLY A 45 3.66 4.19 0.48
C GLY A 45 3.30 3.14 -0.55
N VAL A 46 3.79 3.34 -1.77
CA VAL A 46 3.59 2.42 -2.88
C VAL A 46 4.95 2.11 -3.46
N GLY A 47 5.24 0.84 -3.69
CA GLY A 47 6.46 0.42 -4.33
C GLY A 47 6.19 -0.59 -5.41
N MET A 48 7.17 -0.79 -6.28
CA MET A 48 7.05 -1.81 -7.31
C MET A 48 8.41 -2.43 -7.56
N GLU A 49 8.39 -3.68 -7.97
CA GLU A 49 9.61 -4.40 -8.31
C GLU A 49 9.31 -5.32 -9.47
N GLN A 50 10.19 -5.33 -10.48
CA GLN A 50 10.04 -6.27 -11.56
C GLN A 50 10.59 -7.62 -11.11
N VAL A 51 9.74 -8.63 -11.15
CA VAL A 51 10.08 -9.96 -10.64
C VAL A 51 10.64 -10.84 -11.76
N ALA A 52 10.06 -10.70 -12.93
CA ALA A 52 10.45 -11.47 -14.12
C ALA A 52 9.99 -10.67 -15.33
N ASP A 53 10.30 -11.17 -16.52
CA ASP A 53 9.85 -10.48 -17.72
C ASP A 53 8.34 -10.42 -17.76
N GLY A 54 7.81 -9.20 -17.83
CA GLY A 54 6.36 -8.99 -17.86
C GLY A 54 5.65 -9.24 -16.55
N ILE A 55 6.38 -9.48 -15.47
CA ILE A 55 5.80 -9.79 -14.16
C ILE A 55 6.31 -8.78 -13.14
N VAL A 56 5.40 -8.07 -12.50
CA VAL A 56 5.78 -7.06 -11.51
C VAL A 56 5.07 -7.32 -10.19
N GLU A 57 5.75 -6.98 -9.11
CA GLU A 57 5.14 -6.94 -7.79
C GLU A 57 4.87 -5.49 -7.43
N VAL A 58 3.65 -5.19 -7.00
CA VAL A 58 3.31 -3.87 -6.48
C VAL A 58 2.94 -4.04 -5.02
N THR A 59 3.47 -3.17 -4.17
CA THR A 59 3.29 -3.24 -2.73
C THR A 59 2.73 -1.92 -2.23
N VAL A 60 1.70 -2.00 -1.38
CA VAL A 60 1.21 -0.83 -0.67
C VAL A 60 1.50 -1.06 0.80
N THR A 61 2.18 -0.09 1.41
CA THR A 61 2.60 -0.18 2.81
C THR A 61 1.84 0.84 3.61
N ALA A 62 1.32 0.43 4.77
CA ALA A 62 0.70 1.34 5.73
C ALA A 62 1.44 1.25 7.05
N THR A 63 1.74 2.40 7.63
CA THR A 63 2.29 2.49 8.97
C THR A 63 1.31 3.30 9.80
N VAL A 64 0.77 2.68 10.85
CA VAL A 64 -0.21 3.31 11.74
C VAL A 64 0.42 3.41 13.12
N THR A 65 0.61 4.63 13.60
CA THR A 65 1.19 4.89 14.91
C THR A 65 0.15 5.60 15.76
N THR A 66 -0.20 5.01 16.89
CA THR A 66 -1.14 5.62 17.82
C THR A 66 -0.41 5.98 19.09
N LYS A 67 -0.55 7.23 19.54
CA LYS A 67 0.18 7.75 20.69
C LYS A 67 -0.75 8.42 21.67
N ILE A 68 -0.38 8.33 22.94
CA ILE A 68 -0.91 9.19 23.99
C ILE A 68 0.28 9.99 24.48
N GLU A 69 0.21 11.31 24.28
CA GLU A 69 1.35 12.21 24.52
C GLU A 69 2.49 11.74 23.65
N ASP A 70 3.65 11.42 24.23
CA ASP A 70 4.79 10.99 23.45
C ASP A 70 4.98 9.49 23.44
N LYS A 71 4.04 8.74 24.01
CA LYS A 71 4.21 7.29 24.17
C LYS A 71 3.38 6.55 23.16
N VAL A 72 3.97 5.56 22.53
CA VAL A 72 3.29 4.75 21.52
C VAL A 72 2.34 3.77 22.23
N VAL A 73 1.07 3.83 21.85
CA VAL A 73 0.07 2.86 22.29
C VAL A 73 0.22 1.58 21.48
N PHE A 74 0.14 1.71 20.16
CA PHE A 74 0.48 0.60 19.29
C PHE A 74 1.08 1.14 17.99
N LEU A 75 1.86 0.30 17.37
CA LEU A 75 2.48 0.57 16.08
C LEU A 75 2.20 -0.61 15.18
N VAL A 76 1.58 -0.34 14.03
CA VAL A 76 1.28 -1.36 13.03
C VAL A 76 2.02 -1.01 11.76
N GLU A 77 2.67 -1.99 11.18
CA GLU A 77 3.22 -1.85 9.83
C GLU A 77 2.73 -3.03 9.01
N ALA A 78 2.12 -2.75 7.88
CA ALA A 78 1.54 -3.78 7.02
C ALA A 78 1.95 -3.53 5.59
N LYS A 79 2.37 -4.61 4.90
CA LYS A 79 2.72 -4.56 3.48
C LYS A 79 1.85 -5.54 2.75
N GLN A 80 0.99 -5.01 1.90
CA GLN A 80 0.10 -5.81 1.06
C GLN A 80 0.62 -5.74 -0.35
N ALA A 81 0.74 -6.89 -1.01
CA ALA A 81 1.36 -6.95 -2.33
C ALA A 81 0.48 -7.69 -3.31
N GLY A 82 0.76 -7.48 -4.57
CA GLY A 82 0.15 -8.22 -5.64
C GLY A 82 1.15 -8.50 -6.74
N ILE A 83 1.01 -9.65 -7.37
CA ILE A 83 1.79 -10.01 -8.54
C ILE A 83 0.90 -9.81 -9.76
N PHE A 84 1.39 -9.03 -10.72
CA PHE A 84 0.65 -8.67 -11.92
C PHE A 84 1.44 -9.06 -13.14
N GLU A 85 0.72 -9.56 -14.14
CA GLU A 85 1.29 -9.75 -15.45
C GLU A 85 0.92 -8.54 -16.30
N ALA A 86 1.91 -7.88 -16.90
CA ALA A 86 1.70 -6.71 -17.73
C ALA A 86 2.59 -6.87 -18.96
N ARG A 87 1.97 -7.12 -20.11
CA ARG A 87 2.70 -7.40 -21.35
C ARG A 87 2.05 -6.64 -22.50
N HIS A 88 2.88 -6.18 -23.41
CA HIS A 88 2.41 -5.61 -24.67
C HIS A 88 1.48 -4.41 -24.45
N LEU A 89 1.75 -3.67 -23.38
CA LEU A 89 1.02 -2.43 -23.10
C LEU A 89 1.81 -1.26 -23.67
N PRO A 90 1.12 -0.21 -24.14
CA PRO A 90 1.83 0.98 -24.58
C PRO A 90 2.70 1.52 -23.46
N GLU A 91 3.89 2.01 -23.84
CA GLU A 91 4.87 2.44 -22.86
C GLU A 91 4.33 3.57 -21.99
N ASP A 92 3.53 4.46 -22.57
CA ASP A 92 2.97 5.58 -21.81
C ASP A 92 1.86 5.16 -20.86
N GLN A 93 1.35 3.93 -20.97
CA GLN A 93 0.31 3.43 -20.08
C GLN A 93 0.86 2.58 -18.94
N MET A 94 2.10 2.13 -19.04
CA MET A 94 2.68 1.26 -18.03
C MET A 94 2.78 1.95 -16.67
N GLY A 95 3.25 3.19 -16.64
CA GLY A 95 3.38 3.94 -15.39
C GLY A 95 2.05 4.09 -14.66
N PRO A 96 1.02 4.62 -15.32
CA PRO A 96 -0.29 4.75 -14.66
C PRO A 96 -0.89 3.42 -14.24
N ILE A 97 -0.73 2.36 -15.02
CA ILE A 97 -1.26 1.05 -14.65
C ILE A 97 -0.57 0.56 -13.38
N ILE A 98 0.75 0.62 -13.34
CA ILE A 98 1.49 0.13 -12.17
C ILE A 98 1.31 1.06 -10.98
N GLY A 99 1.28 2.38 -11.22
CA GLY A 99 1.24 3.36 -10.14
C GLY A 99 -0.15 3.71 -9.64
N ILE A 100 -1.19 3.40 -10.40
CA ILE A 100 -2.55 3.77 -10.03
C ILE A 100 -3.44 2.54 -9.93
N ALA A 101 -3.56 1.77 -11.01
CA ALA A 101 -4.50 0.66 -11.04
C ALA A 101 -4.10 -0.45 -10.08
N CYS A 102 -2.82 -0.81 -10.04
CA CYS A 102 -2.37 -1.88 -9.18
C CYS A 102 -2.53 -1.56 -7.69
N PRO A 103 -2.09 -0.39 -7.20
CA PRO A 103 -2.34 -0.05 -5.80
C PRO A 103 -3.82 0.00 -5.47
N GLN A 104 -4.65 0.46 -6.40
CA GLN A 104 -6.08 0.54 -6.17
C GLN A 104 -6.69 -0.84 -5.96
N ILE A 105 -6.19 -1.85 -6.68
CA ILE A 105 -6.64 -3.23 -6.51
C ILE A 105 -6.19 -3.79 -5.15
N ILE A 106 -4.98 -3.46 -4.74
CA ILE A 106 -4.37 -4.02 -3.53
C ILE A 106 -4.93 -3.38 -2.25
N TYR A 107 -5.29 -2.11 -2.31
CA TYR A 107 -5.58 -1.31 -1.13
C TYR A 107 -6.70 -1.87 -0.25
N PRO A 108 -7.83 -2.36 -0.77
CA PRO A 108 -8.88 -2.90 0.11
C PRO A 108 -8.41 -4.05 0.99
N TYR A 109 -7.48 -4.87 0.49
CA TYR A 109 -6.92 -5.95 1.28
C TYR A 109 -6.06 -5.40 2.42
N LEU A 110 -5.30 -4.35 2.15
CA LEU A 110 -4.49 -3.69 3.17
C LEU A 110 -5.38 -3.11 4.28
N ARG A 111 -6.47 -2.44 3.87
CA ARG A 111 -7.39 -1.86 4.84
C ARG A 111 -7.95 -2.93 5.77
N GLY A 112 -8.34 -4.07 5.21
CA GLY A 112 -8.89 -5.16 6.00
C GLY A 112 -7.87 -5.74 6.98
N ASN A 113 -6.64 -5.94 6.52
CA ASN A 113 -5.60 -6.50 7.38
C ASN A 113 -5.22 -5.56 8.50
N VAL A 114 -5.14 -4.26 8.23
CA VAL A 114 -4.82 -3.28 9.27
C VAL A 114 -5.92 -3.23 10.31
N ALA A 115 -7.18 -3.15 9.88
CA ALA A 115 -8.30 -3.12 10.83
C ALA A 115 -8.33 -4.39 11.68
N ASP A 116 -8.10 -5.55 11.05
CA ASP A 116 -8.15 -6.83 11.74
C ASP A 116 -7.06 -6.94 12.81
N VAL A 117 -5.84 -6.56 12.49
CA VAL A 117 -4.75 -6.71 13.46
C VAL A 117 -4.91 -5.76 14.64
N ILE A 118 -5.48 -4.57 14.40
CA ILE A 118 -5.70 -3.61 15.48
C ILE A 118 -6.78 -4.14 16.43
N GLN A 119 -7.82 -4.79 15.89
CA GLN A 119 -8.82 -5.42 16.74
C GLN A 119 -8.22 -6.55 17.55
N ARG A 120 -7.31 -7.32 16.97
CA ARG A 120 -6.63 -8.39 17.70
C ARG A 120 -5.78 -7.85 18.82
N ALA A 121 -5.32 -6.61 18.69
CA ALA A 121 -4.53 -5.96 19.72
C ALA A 121 -5.38 -5.46 20.89
N GLY A 122 -6.71 -5.52 20.75
CA GLY A 122 -7.63 -5.11 21.83
C GLY A 122 -8.19 -3.71 21.65
N PHE A 123 -8.11 -3.14 20.46
CA PHE A 123 -8.58 -1.79 20.21
C PHE A 123 -9.69 -1.78 19.16
N PRO A 124 -10.50 -0.71 19.13
CA PRO A 124 -11.43 -0.55 18.00
C PRO A 124 -10.65 -0.49 16.70
N PRO A 125 -11.20 -1.04 15.61
CA PRO A 125 -10.46 -1.05 14.35
C PRO A 125 -10.25 0.36 13.82
N VAL A 126 -9.09 0.57 13.18
CA VAL A 126 -8.83 1.80 12.43
C VAL A 126 -9.07 1.47 10.97
N HIS A 127 -10.00 2.21 10.37
CA HIS A 127 -10.30 2.02 8.95
C HIS A 127 -9.59 3.11 8.16
N LEU A 128 -8.62 2.68 7.34
CA LEU A 128 -7.88 3.63 6.51
C LEU A 128 -8.85 4.31 5.54
N ALA A 129 -8.65 5.61 5.36
CA ALA A 129 -9.50 6.38 4.46
C ALA A 129 -9.27 5.95 3.01
N GLU A 130 -10.22 6.28 2.15
CA GLU A 130 -10.04 6.05 0.73
C GLU A 130 -8.91 6.94 0.22
N ILE A 131 -8.12 6.40 -0.70
CA ILE A 131 -6.95 7.10 -1.24
C ILE A 131 -7.17 7.32 -2.72
N ASN A 132 -6.89 8.54 -3.15
CA ASN A 132 -6.88 8.86 -4.58
C ASN A 132 -5.47 8.55 -5.11
N PHE A 133 -5.30 7.34 -5.61
CA PHE A 133 -3.98 6.91 -6.08
C PHE A 133 -3.56 7.67 -7.32
N GLN A 134 -4.50 8.14 -8.13
CA GLN A 134 -4.16 8.96 -9.28
C GLN A 134 -3.51 10.27 -8.85
N ALA A 135 -4.08 10.93 -7.84
CA ALA A 135 -3.51 12.18 -7.33
C ALA A 135 -2.14 11.93 -6.72
N MET A 136 -1.99 10.81 -5.98
CA MET A 136 -0.71 10.46 -5.39
C MET A 136 0.34 10.21 -6.46
N TYR A 137 -0.02 9.50 -7.51
CA TYR A 137 0.88 9.21 -8.62
C TYR A 137 1.31 10.49 -9.32
N GLU A 138 0.36 11.38 -9.59
CA GLU A 138 0.67 12.65 -10.25
C GLU A 138 1.59 13.51 -9.40
N GLN A 139 1.38 13.51 -8.10
CA GLN A 139 2.23 14.26 -7.19
C GLN A 139 3.64 13.72 -7.18
N GLN A 140 3.80 12.40 -7.20
CA GLN A 140 5.12 11.80 -7.28
C GLN A 140 5.82 12.14 -8.59
N GLN A 141 5.08 12.18 -9.68
CA GLN A 141 5.66 12.55 -10.97
C GLN A 141 6.13 14.00 -10.97
N GLN A 142 5.36 14.88 -10.36
CA GLN A 142 5.75 16.28 -10.25
C GLN A 142 6.99 16.44 -9.40
N GLN A 143 7.09 15.71 -8.29
CA GLN A 143 8.26 15.77 -7.43
C GLN A 143 9.50 15.25 -8.15
N ALA A 144 9.35 14.17 -8.91
CA ALA A 144 10.45 13.62 -9.66
C ALA A 144 10.93 14.61 -10.73
N ALA A 145 9.99 15.27 -11.41
CA ALA A 145 10.35 16.25 -12.42
C ALA A 145 11.04 17.46 -11.79
N ALA A 146 10.56 17.90 -10.62
CA ALA A 146 11.16 19.05 -9.94
C ALA A 146 12.56 18.75 -9.47
N SER A 147 12.82 17.50 -9.04
CA SER A 147 14.15 17.16 -8.51
C SER A 147 15.21 17.03 -9.60
N VAL A 148 14.79 16.99 -10.86
CA VAL A 148 15.74 16.90 -11.97
C VAL A 148 16.29 18.27 -12.34
N GLN A 149 15.62 19.33 -11.93
CA GLN A 149 16.11 20.68 -12.21
C GLN A 149 17.15 21.10 -11.16
#